data_cd832598361eaa55a9015f817b4f9ecb
#
_entry.id   cd832598361eaa55a9015f817b4f9ecb
#
_cell.length_a   1.000
_cell.length_b   1.000
_cell.length_c   1.000
_cell.angle_alpha   90.00
_cell.angle_beta   90.00
_cell.angle_gamma   90.00
#
_symmetry.space_group_name_H-M   'P 1'
#
loop_
_entity.id
_entity.type
_entity.pdbx_description
1 polymer ?
#
loop_
_entity_poly.entity_id
_entity_poly.type
_entity_poly.pdbx_seq_one_letter_code
_entity_poly.pdbx_strand_id
1 'polypeptide(L)'
;MTAVTLFAIAFLSGLVTVHPAPQVANRTFEPVVIYDEALSVNALERLVKVGGRRYLIVYQDDCDKAAKSTGTIDIPALARHVAERPSGFPSDWAVLDYEIPFDDWIREGPGSAHWKTATDSMVAAIERMKSLFPGVKWTYYGVPRLEFYIDGKTWASATDAAKKAEIERQFQRYAPIIAKCDWLAPSVYMVVGDRSDGGRPGDLQQRETRAWTRAVIESAVDFGRRVGNPVPVVPFVSPVYQPGGGARNQAFIPSAVIDECTIRPIVEAGGSGVCIWTAGSYIVSQVTAPPPVGKAPDADITPVLRQWSEDLRVPESTLRSPDGITDLRRRFADATAGFAEKFMTVWAARRGATVPAPPLSGQPAPPRPSEPAKTAPP
;
A
#
# COMPACT_ATOMS: atom_id res chain seq x y z
N MET A 1 -68.94 -9.34 -42.17
CA MET A 1 -68.62 -7.96 -41.69
C MET A 1 -67.87 -8.13 -40.38
N THR A 2 -66.52 -8.08 -40.45
CA THR A 2 -65.67 -8.33 -39.33
C THR A 2 -64.94 -7.00 -38.97
N ALA A 3 -65.21 -6.47 -37.82
CA ALA A 3 -64.67 -5.23 -37.33
C ALA A 3 -63.20 -5.47 -36.81
N VAL A 4 -62.30 -4.76 -37.39
CA VAL A 4 -60.84 -4.73 -36.95
C VAL A 4 -60.70 -3.54 -36.01
N THR A 5 -60.38 -3.84 -34.74
CA THR A 5 -60.11 -2.82 -33.74
C THR A 5 -58.62 -2.50 -33.75
N LEU A 6 -58.23 -1.30 -34.18
CA LEU A 6 -56.84 -0.80 -34.07
C LEU A 6 -56.61 -0.32 -32.64
N PHE A 7 -55.61 -0.92 -31.97
CA PHE A 7 -55.03 -0.40 -30.74
C PHE A 7 -53.86 0.57 -31.09
N ALA A 8 -54.04 1.84 -30.77
CA ALA A 8 -52.96 2.83 -30.83
C ALA A 8 -52.13 2.77 -29.55
N ILE A 9 -50.84 2.36 -29.67
CA ILE A 9 -49.87 2.39 -28.58
C ILE A 9 -49.23 3.78 -28.61
N ALA A 10 -49.54 4.60 -27.60
CA ALA A 10 -48.89 5.88 -27.39
C ALA A 10 -47.52 5.64 -26.72
N PHE A 11 -46.43 5.89 -27.45
CA PHE A 11 -45.09 5.95 -26.90
C PHE A 11 -44.94 7.29 -26.12
N LEU A 12 -44.95 7.23 -24.79
CA LEU A 12 -44.51 8.32 -23.93
C LEU A 12 -42.97 8.36 -23.96
N SER A 13 -42.42 9.23 -24.79
CA SER A 13 -40.99 9.59 -24.78
C SER A 13 -40.71 10.40 -23.52
N GLY A 14 -40.37 9.73 -22.43
CA GLY A 14 -39.82 10.36 -21.24
C GLY A 14 -38.43 10.92 -21.58
N LEU A 15 -38.31 12.23 -21.70
CA LEU A 15 -37.05 12.94 -21.71
C LEU A 15 -36.33 12.69 -20.38
N VAL A 16 -35.41 11.72 -20.37
CA VAL A 16 -34.48 11.58 -19.29
C VAL A 16 -33.48 12.75 -19.36
N THR A 17 -33.68 13.76 -18.55
CA THR A 17 -32.74 14.84 -18.33
C THR A 17 -31.50 14.21 -17.69
N VAL A 18 -30.48 13.93 -18.50
CA VAL A 18 -29.15 13.55 -18.03
C VAL A 18 -28.56 14.80 -17.38
N HIS A 19 -28.69 14.89 -16.05
CA HIS A 19 -27.92 15.90 -15.32
C HIS A 19 -26.43 15.56 -15.52
N PRO A 20 -25.62 16.53 -15.99
CA PRO A 20 -24.18 16.31 -16.05
C PRO A 20 -23.71 15.96 -14.64
N ALA A 21 -23.00 14.83 -14.52
CA ALA A 21 -22.38 14.44 -13.27
C ALA A 21 -21.60 15.63 -12.70
N PRO A 22 -21.72 15.94 -11.40
CA PRO A 22 -20.98 17.05 -10.80
C PRO A 22 -19.53 16.92 -11.19
N GLN A 23 -18.94 17.94 -11.81
CA GLN A 23 -17.51 18.00 -12.08
C GLN A 23 -16.83 17.95 -10.71
N VAL A 24 -16.34 16.76 -10.34
CA VAL A 24 -15.50 16.60 -9.16
C VAL A 24 -14.23 17.39 -9.46
N ALA A 25 -14.14 18.59 -8.87
CA ALA A 25 -12.97 19.43 -8.99
C ALA A 25 -11.72 18.59 -8.72
N ASN A 26 -10.69 18.70 -9.55
CA ASN A 26 -9.41 18.03 -9.35
C ASN A 26 -8.83 18.51 -8.00
N ARG A 27 -9.15 17.77 -6.92
CA ARG A 27 -8.57 18.05 -5.61
C ARG A 27 -7.07 17.79 -5.72
N THR A 28 -6.28 18.81 -5.53
CA THR A 28 -4.84 18.67 -5.32
C THR A 28 -4.63 18.38 -3.84
N PHE A 29 -4.08 17.20 -3.56
CA PHE A 29 -3.70 16.85 -2.20
C PHE A 29 -2.29 17.35 -1.92
N GLU A 30 -2.02 17.75 -0.68
CA GLU A 30 -0.67 18.02 -0.21
C GLU A 30 0.16 16.72 -0.24
N PRO A 31 1.48 16.81 -0.52
CA PRO A 31 2.32 15.62 -0.59
C PRO A 31 2.43 14.95 0.77
N VAL A 32 2.34 13.63 0.77
CA VAL A 32 2.41 12.82 1.98
C VAL A 32 3.56 11.82 1.87
N VAL A 33 4.44 11.84 2.86
CA VAL A 33 5.43 10.78 3.09
C VAL A 33 5.08 10.12 4.41
N ILE A 34 4.79 8.83 4.37
CA ILE A 34 4.57 8.03 5.57
C ILE A 34 5.53 6.84 5.57
N TYR A 35 5.97 6.41 6.75
CA TYR A 35 6.96 5.34 6.91
C TYR A 35 6.64 4.51 8.15
N ASP A 36 7.00 3.22 8.13
CA ASP A 36 6.82 2.29 9.25
C ASP A 36 7.85 2.52 10.36
N GLU A 37 9.11 2.62 10.01
CA GLU A 37 10.22 2.76 10.94
C GLU A 37 11.31 3.71 10.42
N ALA A 38 12.02 4.33 11.34
CA ALA A 38 13.13 5.21 11.02
C ALA A 38 14.51 4.61 11.34
N LEU A 39 14.61 3.42 11.90
CA LEU A 39 15.79 2.60 12.19
C LEU A 39 17.06 3.33 12.70
N SER A 40 17.13 4.67 12.60
CA SER A 40 18.22 5.51 13.14
C SER A 40 17.72 6.93 13.41
N VAL A 41 18.40 7.63 14.35
CA VAL A 41 18.09 9.04 14.68
C VAL A 41 18.30 9.94 13.45
N ASN A 42 19.40 9.75 12.73
CA ASN A 42 19.68 10.54 11.51
C ASN A 42 18.60 10.38 10.43
N ALA A 43 18.14 9.14 10.19
CA ALA A 43 17.03 8.91 9.25
C ALA A 43 15.74 9.55 9.73
N LEU A 44 15.43 9.48 11.02
CA LEU A 44 14.26 10.14 11.60
C LEU A 44 14.31 11.66 11.37
N GLU A 45 15.45 12.31 11.65
CA GLU A 45 15.62 13.74 11.42
C GLU A 45 15.41 14.12 9.95
N ARG A 46 15.95 13.33 9.03
CA ARG A 46 15.78 13.53 7.58
C ARG A 46 14.31 13.34 7.16
N LEU A 47 13.64 12.30 7.64
CA LEU A 47 12.22 12.04 7.38
C LEU A 47 11.34 13.18 7.91
N VAL A 48 11.58 13.64 9.15
CA VAL A 48 10.84 14.77 9.74
C VAL A 48 11.07 16.06 8.93
N LYS A 49 12.29 16.29 8.46
CA LYS A 49 12.64 17.47 7.65
C LYS A 49 11.84 17.55 6.34
N VAL A 50 11.48 16.42 5.76
CA VAL A 50 10.62 16.37 4.55
C VAL A 50 9.13 16.24 4.88
N GLY A 51 8.73 16.43 6.13
CA GLY A 51 7.33 16.31 6.56
C GLY A 51 6.84 14.87 6.68
N GLY A 52 7.77 13.91 6.75
CA GLY A 52 7.45 12.49 6.90
C GLY A 52 6.76 12.20 8.23
N ARG A 53 5.80 11.29 8.21
CA ARG A 53 5.01 10.87 9.37
C ARG A 53 5.07 9.37 9.53
N ARG A 54 5.16 8.90 10.75
CA ARG A 54 5.05 7.47 11.03
C ARG A 54 3.59 7.03 10.89
N TYR A 55 3.33 5.88 10.27
CA TYR A 55 1.99 5.30 10.22
C TYR A 55 1.87 4.06 11.11
N LEU A 56 0.63 3.70 11.44
CA LEU A 56 0.31 2.46 12.11
C LEU A 56 -0.01 1.39 11.07
N ILE A 57 0.70 0.26 11.10
CA ILE A 57 0.29 -0.94 10.38
C ILE A 57 -0.25 -1.96 11.40
N VAL A 58 -1.42 -2.52 11.10
CA VAL A 58 -2.07 -3.55 11.90
C VAL A 58 -2.08 -4.84 11.10
N TYR A 59 -1.17 -5.72 11.42
CA TYR A 59 -1.06 -7.02 10.78
C TYR A 59 -2.15 -7.96 11.28
N GLN A 60 -2.79 -8.68 10.36
CA GLN A 60 -3.76 -9.72 10.66
C GLN A 60 -3.23 -10.73 11.68
N ASP A 61 -1.96 -11.13 11.55
CA ASP A 61 -1.33 -12.10 12.44
C ASP A 61 -1.15 -11.65 13.88
N ASP A 62 -1.12 -10.34 14.10
CA ASP A 62 -0.95 -9.78 15.45
C ASP A 62 -2.27 -9.72 16.23
N CYS A 63 -3.40 -9.58 15.54
CA CYS A 63 -4.68 -9.32 16.19
C CYS A 63 -5.78 -10.33 15.89
N ASP A 64 -5.77 -10.99 14.73
CA ASP A 64 -6.89 -11.80 14.26
C ASP A 64 -6.45 -12.97 13.38
N LYS A 65 -5.76 -13.94 13.98
CA LYS A 65 -5.32 -15.15 13.25
C LYS A 65 -6.48 -15.99 12.71
N ALA A 66 -7.66 -15.93 13.35
CA ALA A 66 -8.82 -16.69 12.94
C ALA A 66 -9.40 -16.22 11.60
N ALA A 67 -9.22 -14.93 11.26
CA ALA A 67 -9.66 -14.39 9.98
C ALA A 67 -9.03 -15.11 8.78
N LYS A 68 -7.84 -15.70 8.93
CA LYS A 68 -7.19 -16.52 7.88
C LYS A 68 -8.01 -17.72 7.42
N SER A 69 -8.86 -18.25 8.27
CA SER A 69 -9.71 -19.40 7.95
C SER A 69 -11.16 -19.03 7.71
N THR A 70 -11.62 -17.94 8.28
CA THR A 70 -13.03 -17.52 8.24
C THR A 70 -13.33 -16.46 7.17
N GLY A 71 -12.32 -15.71 6.75
CA GLY A 71 -12.47 -14.52 5.89
C GLY A 71 -13.35 -13.44 6.51
N THR A 72 -13.48 -13.46 7.84
CA THR A 72 -14.25 -12.49 8.60
C THR A 72 -13.38 -11.89 9.68
N ILE A 73 -13.29 -10.57 9.72
CA ILE A 73 -12.47 -9.82 10.68
C ILE A 73 -13.17 -9.79 12.03
N ASP A 74 -12.46 -10.20 13.08
CA ASP A 74 -12.89 -10.03 14.47
C ASP A 74 -12.69 -8.55 14.87
N ILE A 75 -13.70 -7.74 14.61
CA ILE A 75 -13.67 -6.30 14.89
C ILE A 75 -13.40 -6.00 16.37
N PRO A 76 -13.99 -6.70 17.36
CA PRO A 76 -13.62 -6.55 18.76
C PRO A 76 -12.13 -6.80 19.04
N ALA A 77 -11.55 -7.87 18.50
CA ALA A 77 -10.13 -8.17 18.66
C ALA A 77 -9.24 -7.10 18.02
N LEU A 78 -9.57 -6.69 16.79
CA LEU A 78 -8.90 -5.61 16.08
C LEU A 78 -8.94 -4.29 16.89
N ALA A 79 -10.11 -3.89 17.36
CA ALA A 79 -10.28 -2.65 18.11
C ALA A 79 -9.50 -2.67 19.43
N ARG A 80 -9.50 -3.79 20.15
CA ARG A 80 -8.71 -4.00 21.37
C ARG A 80 -7.22 -3.91 21.08
N HIS A 81 -6.73 -4.60 20.05
CA HIS A 81 -5.31 -4.56 19.67
C HIS A 81 -4.84 -3.13 19.37
N VAL A 82 -5.65 -2.36 18.66
CA VAL A 82 -5.34 -0.95 18.36
C VAL A 82 -5.34 -0.09 19.63
N ALA A 83 -6.31 -0.29 20.54
CA ALA A 83 -6.43 0.49 21.79
C ALA A 83 -5.33 0.18 22.82
N GLU A 84 -4.84 -1.06 22.84
CA GLU A 84 -3.83 -1.53 23.79
C GLU A 84 -2.39 -1.15 23.43
N ARG A 85 -2.16 -0.58 22.25
CA ARG A 85 -0.79 -0.18 21.86
C ARG A 85 -0.23 0.88 22.81
N PRO A 86 0.99 0.65 23.36
CA PRO A 86 1.56 1.45 24.45
C PRO A 86 1.73 2.85 23.99
N SER A 87 1.76 3.71 23.67
CA SER A 87 2.09 5.07 23.23
C SER A 87 1.03 5.81 22.40
N GLY A 88 -0.17 5.27 22.32
CA GLY A 88 -1.18 5.84 21.43
C GLY A 88 -0.82 5.65 19.95
N PHE A 89 -1.59 6.21 19.07
CA PHE A 89 -1.26 6.19 17.66
C PHE A 89 -0.02 7.01 17.38
N PRO A 90 1.02 6.44 16.78
CA PRO A 90 2.21 7.21 16.41
C PRO A 90 1.91 8.22 15.30
N SER A 91 0.74 8.14 14.68
CA SER A 91 0.34 8.91 13.52
C SER A 91 -1.18 8.99 13.38
N ASP A 92 -1.63 9.95 12.59
CA ASP A 92 -3.00 10.08 12.10
C ASP A 92 -3.27 9.21 10.84
N TRP A 93 -2.35 8.29 10.47
CA TRP A 93 -2.45 7.38 9.32
C TRP A 93 -2.34 5.93 9.78
N ALA A 94 -3.24 5.09 9.33
CA ALA A 94 -3.25 3.67 9.67
C ALA A 94 -3.62 2.78 8.48
N VAL A 95 -3.03 1.58 8.48
CA VAL A 95 -3.22 0.54 7.47
C VAL A 95 -3.66 -0.74 8.14
N LEU A 96 -4.70 -1.35 7.63
CA LEU A 96 -5.11 -2.71 7.96
C LEU A 96 -4.48 -3.66 6.93
N ASP A 97 -3.66 -4.58 7.40
CA ASP A 97 -2.94 -5.53 6.55
C ASP A 97 -3.56 -6.93 6.70
N TYR A 98 -4.61 -7.14 5.92
CA TYR A 98 -5.40 -8.37 5.85
C TYR A 98 -5.26 -8.97 4.45
N GLU A 99 -4.38 -9.96 4.29
CA GLU A 99 -4.07 -10.53 2.97
C GLU A 99 -4.78 -11.89 2.75
N ILE A 100 -4.58 -12.87 3.61
CA ILE A 100 -5.12 -14.22 3.46
C ILE A 100 -6.32 -14.41 4.40
N PRO A 101 -7.49 -14.88 3.89
CA PRO A 101 -7.83 -15.27 2.52
C PRO A 101 -8.41 -14.12 1.68
N PHE A 102 -8.41 -12.89 2.20
CA PHE A 102 -9.11 -11.74 1.62
C PHE A 102 -8.70 -11.46 0.17
N ASP A 103 -7.40 -11.48 -0.12
CA ASP A 103 -6.88 -11.27 -1.47
C ASP A 103 -7.44 -12.29 -2.47
N ASP A 104 -7.46 -13.57 -2.09
CA ASP A 104 -7.96 -14.64 -2.95
C ASP A 104 -9.47 -14.56 -3.14
N TRP A 105 -10.21 -14.28 -2.06
CA TRP A 105 -11.66 -14.15 -2.10
C TRP A 105 -12.13 -12.92 -2.88
N ILE A 106 -11.43 -11.80 -2.75
CA ILE A 106 -11.70 -10.60 -3.56
C ILE A 106 -11.40 -10.88 -5.04
N ARG A 107 -10.38 -11.68 -5.33
CA ARG A 107 -10.02 -12.07 -6.71
C ARG A 107 -11.11 -12.87 -7.41
N GLU A 108 -11.95 -13.61 -6.68
CA GLU A 108 -13.11 -14.30 -7.25
C GLU A 108 -14.12 -13.31 -7.87
N GLY A 109 -14.24 -12.11 -7.33
CA GLY A 109 -15.05 -11.02 -7.86
C GLY A 109 -16.53 -11.05 -7.48
N PRO A 110 -17.28 -9.99 -7.86
CA PRO A 110 -18.71 -9.87 -7.57
C PRO A 110 -19.52 -11.08 -8.07
N GLY A 111 -20.39 -11.59 -7.22
CA GLY A 111 -21.18 -12.80 -7.49
C GLY A 111 -20.70 -14.03 -6.73
N SER A 112 -19.44 -14.06 -6.26
CA SER A 112 -18.96 -15.09 -5.34
C SER A 112 -19.42 -14.81 -3.90
N ALA A 113 -19.77 -15.88 -3.17
CA ALA A 113 -20.06 -15.79 -1.74
C ALA A 113 -18.84 -15.36 -0.94
N HIS A 114 -17.66 -15.84 -1.31
CA HIS A 114 -16.38 -15.45 -0.70
C HIS A 114 -16.09 -13.97 -0.88
N TRP A 115 -16.22 -13.46 -2.12
CA TRP A 115 -16.08 -12.04 -2.40
C TRP A 115 -16.99 -11.18 -1.52
N LYS A 116 -18.27 -11.59 -1.42
CA LYS A 116 -19.24 -10.86 -0.60
C LYS A 116 -18.82 -10.87 0.87
N THR A 117 -18.44 -12.02 1.41
CA THR A 117 -18.00 -12.17 2.81
C THR A 117 -16.78 -11.30 3.10
N ALA A 118 -15.75 -11.37 2.27
CA ALA A 118 -14.53 -10.58 2.44
C ALA A 118 -14.82 -9.08 2.35
N THR A 119 -15.57 -8.66 1.34
CA THR A 119 -15.89 -7.25 1.10
C THR A 119 -16.72 -6.66 2.24
N ASP A 120 -17.78 -7.37 2.67
CA ASP A 120 -18.65 -6.92 3.77
C ASP A 120 -17.85 -6.81 5.07
N SER A 121 -16.98 -7.79 5.33
CA SER A 121 -16.14 -7.82 6.53
C SER A 121 -15.13 -6.66 6.55
N MET A 122 -14.44 -6.40 5.43
CA MET A 122 -13.50 -5.29 5.31
C MET A 122 -14.22 -3.93 5.43
N VAL A 123 -15.37 -3.77 4.80
CA VAL A 123 -16.17 -2.55 4.91
C VAL A 123 -16.60 -2.32 6.37
N ALA A 124 -17.16 -3.33 7.03
CA ALA A 124 -17.59 -3.20 8.43
C ALA A 124 -16.42 -2.87 9.36
N ALA A 125 -15.25 -3.50 9.15
CA ALA A 125 -14.08 -3.25 9.97
C ALA A 125 -13.56 -1.83 9.83
N ILE A 126 -13.37 -1.32 8.60
CA ILE A 126 -12.87 0.05 8.39
C ILE A 126 -13.86 1.10 8.92
N GLU A 127 -15.17 0.92 8.72
CA GLU A 127 -16.19 1.82 9.27
C GLU A 127 -16.17 1.84 10.79
N ARG A 128 -15.99 0.67 11.41
CA ARG A 128 -15.91 0.58 12.87
C ARG A 128 -14.63 1.23 13.41
N MET A 129 -13.50 1.02 12.76
CA MET A 129 -12.23 1.65 13.16
C MET A 129 -12.31 3.18 13.04
N LYS A 130 -12.91 3.71 11.99
CA LYS A 130 -13.16 5.17 11.83
C LYS A 130 -14.06 5.72 12.93
N SER A 131 -15.07 4.97 13.33
CA SER A 131 -15.96 5.35 14.42
C SER A 131 -15.27 5.37 15.79
N LEU A 132 -14.39 4.40 16.05
CA LEU A 132 -13.68 4.28 17.33
C LEU A 132 -12.50 5.25 17.45
N PHE A 133 -11.85 5.56 16.31
CA PHE A 133 -10.65 6.38 16.24
C PHE A 133 -10.81 7.49 15.18
N PRO A 134 -11.69 8.47 15.40
CA PRO A 134 -12.09 9.44 14.38
C PRO A 134 -10.97 10.38 13.92
N GLY A 135 -9.87 10.49 14.68
CA GLY A 135 -8.68 11.27 14.27
C GLY A 135 -7.71 10.53 13.35
N VAL A 136 -7.97 9.25 13.04
CA VAL A 136 -7.10 8.39 12.26
C VAL A 136 -7.68 8.16 10.87
N LYS A 137 -6.84 8.28 9.85
CA LYS A 137 -7.18 7.98 8.45
C LYS A 137 -6.86 6.53 8.15
N TRP A 138 -7.88 5.77 7.77
CA TRP A 138 -7.80 4.32 7.61
C TRP A 138 -7.80 3.90 6.14
N THR A 139 -7.01 2.88 5.83
CA THR A 139 -7.00 2.16 4.55
C THR A 139 -6.65 0.70 4.74
N TYR A 140 -6.65 -0.05 3.63
CA TYR A 140 -6.11 -1.39 3.54
C TYR A 140 -4.83 -1.41 2.73
N TYR A 141 -3.87 -2.27 3.10
CA TYR A 141 -2.70 -2.58 2.30
C TYR A 141 -3.12 -3.15 0.94
N GLY A 142 -2.45 -2.74 -0.11
CA GLY A 142 -2.62 -3.30 -1.45
C GLY A 142 -3.94 -2.92 -2.15
N VAL A 143 -4.71 -1.96 -1.64
CA VAL A 143 -6.02 -1.57 -2.22
C VAL A 143 -5.90 -0.22 -2.95
N PRO A 144 -6.32 -0.18 -4.24
CA PRO A 144 -6.64 -1.30 -5.14
C PRO A 144 -5.40 -2.00 -5.67
N ARG A 145 -5.57 -3.22 -6.17
CA ARG A 145 -4.51 -3.99 -6.82
C ARG A 145 -4.74 -4.03 -8.33
N LEU A 146 -3.66 -3.97 -9.12
CA LEU A 146 -3.66 -4.37 -10.53
C LEU A 146 -2.64 -5.49 -10.72
N GLU A 147 -3.00 -6.48 -11.53
CA GLU A 147 -2.10 -7.58 -11.83
C GLU A 147 -0.94 -7.09 -12.72
N PHE A 148 0.28 -7.50 -12.38
CA PHE A 148 1.46 -7.21 -13.20
C PHE A 148 1.46 -8.04 -14.49
N TYR A 149 0.94 -9.28 -14.40
CA TYR A 149 0.79 -10.19 -15.53
C TYR A 149 -0.68 -10.33 -15.90
N ILE A 150 -0.99 -10.14 -17.18
CA ILE A 150 -2.33 -10.33 -17.76
C ILE A 150 -2.20 -11.37 -18.87
N ASP A 151 -2.90 -12.49 -18.73
CA ASP A 151 -2.86 -13.60 -19.70
C ASP A 151 -1.42 -14.04 -20.05
N GLY A 152 -0.56 -14.13 -19.04
CA GLY A 152 0.83 -14.53 -19.17
C GLY A 152 1.77 -13.49 -19.80
N LYS A 153 1.27 -12.28 -20.06
CA LYS A 153 2.06 -11.14 -20.55
C LYS A 153 2.24 -10.11 -19.44
N THR A 154 3.39 -9.44 -19.45
CA THR A 154 3.57 -8.28 -18.56
C THR A 154 2.60 -7.16 -18.92
N TRP A 155 2.34 -6.27 -17.95
CA TRP A 155 1.47 -5.12 -18.19
C TRP A 155 1.85 -4.33 -19.45
N ALA A 156 3.13 -4.05 -19.66
CA ALA A 156 3.58 -3.26 -20.81
C ALA A 156 3.32 -3.96 -22.16
N SER A 157 3.41 -5.29 -22.21
CA SER A 157 3.23 -6.11 -23.41
C SER A 157 1.80 -6.60 -23.64
N ALA A 158 0.90 -6.42 -22.66
CA ALA A 158 -0.52 -6.76 -22.83
C ALA A 158 -1.22 -5.80 -23.80
N THR A 159 -2.28 -6.27 -24.46
CA THR A 159 -3.09 -5.43 -25.36
C THR A 159 -3.89 -4.40 -24.58
N ASP A 160 -4.24 -3.28 -25.21
CA ASP A 160 -5.06 -2.24 -24.58
C ASP A 160 -6.44 -2.77 -24.16
N ALA A 161 -7.01 -3.69 -24.91
CA ALA A 161 -8.26 -4.36 -24.55
C ALA A 161 -8.12 -5.18 -23.27
N ALA A 162 -7.03 -5.96 -23.11
CA ALA A 162 -6.75 -6.73 -21.91
C ALA A 162 -6.51 -5.83 -20.70
N LYS A 163 -5.74 -4.74 -20.86
CA LYS A 163 -5.51 -3.74 -19.80
C LYS A 163 -6.82 -3.11 -19.35
N LYS A 164 -7.67 -2.68 -20.30
CA LYS A 164 -8.97 -2.08 -19.98
C LYS A 164 -9.89 -3.06 -19.24
N ALA A 165 -9.93 -4.32 -19.68
CA ALA A 165 -10.70 -5.36 -19.03
C ALA A 165 -10.21 -5.63 -17.60
N GLU A 166 -8.88 -5.63 -17.39
CA GLU A 166 -8.28 -5.79 -16.07
C GLU A 166 -8.63 -4.61 -15.15
N ILE A 167 -8.49 -3.38 -15.60
CA ILE A 167 -8.85 -2.19 -14.83
C ILE A 167 -10.32 -2.25 -14.40
N GLU A 168 -11.23 -2.60 -15.32
CA GLU A 168 -12.64 -2.69 -15.00
C GLU A 168 -12.94 -3.82 -14.01
N ARG A 169 -12.31 -4.97 -14.17
CA ARG A 169 -12.42 -6.11 -13.25
C ARG A 169 -11.97 -5.73 -11.84
N GLN A 170 -10.84 -5.04 -11.70
CA GLN A 170 -10.34 -4.61 -10.42
C GLN A 170 -11.21 -3.51 -9.80
N PHE A 171 -11.74 -2.60 -10.60
CA PHE A 171 -12.73 -1.65 -10.11
C PHE A 171 -13.92 -2.35 -9.46
N GLN A 172 -14.54 -3.30 -10.16
CA GLN A 172 -15.70 -4.03 -9.65
C GLN A 172 -15.39 -4.80 -8.36
N ARG A 173 -14.16 -5.33 -8.23
CA ARG A 173 -13.71 -6.07 -7.05
C ARG A 173 -13.56 -5.18 -5.82
N TYR A 174 -12.98 -4.01 -6.00
CA TYR A 174 -12.57 -3.15 -4.88
C TYR A 174 -13.48 -1.95 -4.61
N ALA A 175 -14.41 -1.62 -5.49
CA ALA A 175 -15.24 -0.42 -5.36
C ALA A 175 -15.92 -0.25 -3.99
N PRO A 176 -16.52 -1.28 -3.36
CA PRO A 176 -17.14 -1.14 -2.03
C PRO A 176 -16.13 -0.77 -0.94
N ILE A 177 -14.91 -1.32 -1.00
CA ILE A 177 -13.84 -1.07 -0.03
C ILE A 177 -13.28 0.34 -0.24
N ILE A 178 -12.96 0.70 -1.50
CA ILE A 178 -12.45 2.02 -1.88
C ILE A 178 -13.38 3.14 -1.42
N ALA A 179 -14.69 2.93 -1.51
CA ALA A 179 -15.69 3.90 -1.07
C ALA A 179 -15.61 4.25 0.42
N LYS A 180 -14.95 3.41 1.24
CA LYS A 180 -14.83 3.57 2.69
C LYS A 180 -13.43 3.99 3.15
N CYS A 181 -12.41 3.87 2.32
CA CYS A 181 -11.06 4.27 2.65
C CYS A 181 -10.91 5.80 2.75
N ASP A 182 -10.04 6.28 3.65
CA ASP A 182 -9.69 7.70 3.75
C ASP A 182 -8.51 8.06 2.83
N TRP A 183 -7.82 7.06 2.32
CA TRP A 183 -6.76 7.12 1.34
C TRP A 183 -6.60 5.76 0.66
N LEU A 184 -5.92 5.68 -0.47
CA LEU A 184 -5.69 4.44 -1.18
C LEU A 184 -4.23 4.07 -1.13
N ALA A 185 -3.95 2.81 -0.85
CA ALA A 185 -2.63 2.28 -0.58
C ALA A 185 -2.26 1.11 -1.52
N PRO A 186 -2.32 1.28 -2.86
CA PRO A 186 -1.90 0.21 -3.76
C PRO A 186 -0.43 -0.13 -3.52
N SER A 187 -0.07 -1.41 -3.68
CA SER A 187 1.32 -1.84 -3.62
C SER A 187 1.97 -1.69 -5.00
N VAL A 188 3.08 -0.96 -5.07
CA VAL A 188 3.91 -0.82 -6.26
C VAL A 188 5.35 -1.23 -5.98
N TYR A 189 5.52 -2.24 -5.15
CA TYR A 189 6.83 -2.81 -4.91
C TYR A 189 7.47 -3.26 -6.20
N MET A 190 8.76 -2.99 -6.35
CA MET A 190 9.51 -3.46 -7.51
C MET A 190 9.74 -4.97 -7.39
N VAL A 191 9.03 -5.72 -8.21
CA VAL A 191 9.20 -7.16 -8.32
C VAL A 191 10.33 -7.43 -9.31
N VAL A 192 11.38 -8.10 -8.85
CA VAL A 192 12.42 -8.64 -9.73
C VAL A 192 11.94 -9.98 -10.22
N GLY A 193 11.72 -10.13 -11.52
CA GLY A 193 11.43 -11.42 -12.13
C GLY A 193 12.53 -12.43 -11.83
N ASP A 194 12.20 -13.71 -11.88
CA ASP A 194 13.17 -14.79 -11.69
C ASP A 194 14.35 -14.60 -12.65
N ARG A 195 15.52 -14.30 -12.11
CA ARG A 195 16.75 -14.13 -12.84
C ARG A 195 17.77 -15.12 -12.36
N SER A 196 18.07 -16.04 -13.25
CA SER A 196 19.19 -16.96 -13.11
C SER A 196 20.57 -16.25 -13.08
N ASP A 197 20.61 -14.97 -13.47
CA ASP A 197 21.83 -14.17 -13.62
C ASP A 197 22.18 -13.29 -12.42
N GLY A 198 21.49 -13.49 -11.27
CA GLY A 198 21.78 -12.77 -10.01
C GLY A 198 21.53 -11.25 -10.08
N GLY A 199 20.82 -10.83 -11.11
CA GLY A 199 21.04 -9.51 -11.55
C GLY A 199 20.02 -8.47 -11.25
N ARG A 200 20.49 -7.30 -11.49
CA ARG A 200 19.73 -6.06 -11.53
C ARG A 200 18.68 -6.14 -12.64
N PRO A 201 17.50 -5.53 -12.47
CA PRO A 201 16.52 -5.45 -13.55
C PRO A 201 17.17 -4.84 -14.80
N GLY A 202 17.05 -5.49 -15.93
CA GLY A 202 17.46 -4.89 -17.22
C GLY A 202 16.54 -3.77 -17.65
N ASP A 203 16.91 -3.01 -18.65
CA ASP A 203 16.15 -1.88 -19.19
C ASP A 203 14.70 -2.25 -19.56
N LEU A 204 14.48 -3.47 -20.07
CA LEU A 204 13.15 -3.94 -20.39
C LEU A 204 12.29 -4.05 -19.14
N GLN A 205 12.79 -4.69 -18.09
CA GLN A 205 12.05 -4.88 -16.84
C GLN A 205 11.81 -3.55 -16.11
N GLN A 206 12.74 -2.61 -16.20
CA GLN A 206 12.55 -1.25 -15.67
C GLN A 206 11.42 -0.52 -16.41
N ARG A 207 11.36 -0.63 -17.75
CA ARG A 207 10.27 -0.05 -18.55
C ARG A 207 8.92 -0.67 -18.21
N GLU A 208 8.89 -1.97 -18.01
CA GLU A 208 7.67 -2.71 -17.64
C GLU A 208 7.18 -2.31 -16.24
N THR A 209 8.07 -2.25 -15.26
CA THR A 209 7.75 -1.80 -13.91
C THR A 209 7.23 -0.37 -13.93
N ARG A 210 7.87 0.54 -14.66
CA ARG A 210 7.44 1.93 -14.78
C ARG A 210 6.04 2.05 -15.37
N ALA A 211 5.76 1.31 -16.44
CA ALA A 211 4.44 1.32 -17.09
C ALA A 211 3.35 0.79 -16.17
N TRP A 212 3.65 -0.30 -15.45
CA TRP A 212 2.71 -0.88 -14.48
C TRP A 212 2.48 0.03 -13.26
N THR A 213 3.54 0.57 -12.66
CA THR A 213 3.42 1.52 -11.53
C THR A 213 2.53 2.69 -11.90
N ARG A 214 2.75 3.28 -13.10
CA ARG A 214 1.92 4.37 -13.60
C ARG A 214 0.45 3.96 -13.70
N ALA A 215 0.16 2.80 -14.31
CA ALA A 215 -1.19 2.30 -14.47
C ALA A 215 -1.91 2.02 -13.14
N VAL A 216 -1.19 1.47 -12.15
CA VAL A 216 -1.72 1.24 -10.80
C VAL A 216 -2.19 2.56 -10.17
N ILE A 217 -1.37 3.60 -10.25
CA ILE A 217 -1.70 4.91 -9.67
C ILE A 217 -2.84 5.59 -10.42
N GLU A 218 -2.79 5.63 -11.77
CA GLU A 218 -3.87 6.19 -12.59
C GLU A 218 -5.21 5.50 -12.30
N SER A 219 -5.20 4.17 -12.18
CA SER A 219 -6.40 3.39 -11.84
C SER A 219 -6.89 3.68 -10.42
N ALA A 220 -6.01 3.77 -9.43
CA ALA A 220 -6.41 4.10 -8.07
C ALA A 220 -7.06 5.50 -7.99
N VAL A 221 -6.51 6.49 -8.67
CA VAL A 221 -7.08 7.84 -8.77
C VAL A 221 -8.46 7.81 -9.46
N ASP A 222 -8.58 7.05 -10.56
CA ASP A 222 -9.84 6.90 -11.28
C ASP A 222 -10.90 6.18 -10.43
N PHE A 223 -10.53 5.10 -9.76
CA PHE A 223 -11.44 4.32 -8.92
C PHE A 223 -12.03 5.16 -7.77
N GLY A 224 -11.19 5.97 -7.10
CA GLY A 224 -11.66 6.89 -6.08
C GLY A 224 -12.71 7.87 -6.63
N ARG A 225 -12.48 8.42 -7.83
CA ARG A 225 -13.45 9.30 -8.50
C ARG A 225 -14.76 8.57 -8.87
N ARG A 226 -14.64 7.37 -9.42
CA ARG A 226 -15.81 6.57 -9.86
C ARG A 226 -16.73 6.18 -8.72
N VAL A 227 -16.20 5.92 -7.53
CA VAL A 227 -17.02 5.64 -6.34
C VAL A 227 -17.49 6.91 -5.61
N GLY A 228 -17.17 8.10 -6.11
CA GLY A 228 -17.52 9.36 -5.48
C GLY A 228 -16.70 9.69 -4.23
N ASN A 229 -15.58 9.00 -4.01
CA ASN A 229 -14.68 9.17 -2.87
C ASN A 229 -13.26 9.54 -3.36
N PRO A 230 -13.03 10.74 -3.89
CA PRO A 230 -11.70 11.18 -4.31
C PRO A 230 -10.81 11.44 -3.08
N VAL A 231 -9.97 10.49 -2.76
CA VAL A 231 -9.04 10.49 -1.63
C VAL A 231 -7.59 10.45 -2.09
N PRO A 232 -6.61 10.81 -1.24
CA PRO A 232 -5.20 10.71 -1.59
C PRO A 232 -4.81 9.28 -1.99
N VAL A 233 -3.99 9.14 -3.03
CA VAL A 233 -3.37 7.87 -3.43
C VAL A 233 -1.92 7.91 -2.96
N VAL A 234 -1.60 7.06 -1.98
CA VAL A 234 -0.30 6.98 -1.30
C VAL A 234 0.19 5.54 -1.36
N PRO A 235 0.81 5.13 -2.48
CA PRO A 235 1.18 3.73 -2.71
C PRO A 235 2.25 3.25 -1.74
N PHE A 236 2.21 1.95 -1.44
CA PHE A 236 3.29 1.25 -0.77
C PHE A 236 4.49 1.09 -1.69
N VAL A 237 5.64 1.49 -1.19
CA VAL A 237 6.94 1.41 -1.85
C VAL A 237 7.97 0.81 -0.89
N SER A 238 9.05 0.26 -1.43
CA SER A 238 10.14 -0.28 -0.62
C SER A 238 11.49 0.15 -1.20
N PRO A 239 12.51 0.40 -0.37
CA PRO A 239 13.86 0.70 -0.83
C PRO A 239 14.61 -0.55 -1.32
N VAL A 240 14.02 -1.73 -1.17
CA VAL A 240 14.57 -3.00 -1.63
C VAL A 240 13.62 -3.68 -2.61
N TYR A 241 14.18 -4.49 -3.51
CA TYR A 241 13.37 -5.31 -4.40
C TYR A 241 12.56 -6.32 -3.61
N GLN A 242 11.29 -6.46 -3.95
CA GLN A 242 10.45 -7.51 -3.39
C GLN A 242 10.67 -8.81 -4.16
N PRO A 243 10.75 -9.94 -3.46
CA PRO A 243 10.83 -11.22 -4.12
C PRO A 243 9.52 -11.55 -4.82
N GLY A 244 9.54 -11.63 -6.14
CA GLY A 244 8.44 -12.21 -6.91
C GLY A 244 8.63 -13.71 -7.01
N GLY A 245 7.65 -14.49 -6.56
CA GLY A 245 7.45 -15.91 -6.79
C GLY A 245 8.67 -16.84 -6.94
N GLY A 246 9.59 -16.84 -5.98
CA GLY A 246 10.86 -17.57 -6.06
C GLY A 246 12.05 -16.75 -5.59
N ALA A 247 11.77 -15.67 -5.04
CA ALA A 247 12.50 -14.70 -4.25
C ALA A 247 13.98 -14.92 -3.93
N ARG A 248 14.82 -14.27 -4.63
CA ARG A 248 16.25 -14.26 -4.29
C ARG A 248 16.88 -12.89 -4.14
N ASN A 249 16.13 -11.78 -4.20
CA ASN A 249 16.80 -10.48 -4.20
C ASN A 249 16.00 -9.41 -3.46
N GLN A 250 16.28 -9.28 -2.17
CA GLN A 250 15.97 -8.07 -1.40
C GLN A 250 17.13 -7.06 -1.48
N ALA A 251 17.82 -7.03 -2.62
CA ALA A 251 18.89 -6.06 -2.86
C ALA A 251 18.34 -4.63 -2.81
N PHE A 252 19.17 -3.70 -2.35
CA PHE A 252 18.82 -2.28 -2.39
C PHE A 252 18.64 -1.81 -3.82
N ILE A 253 17.52 -1.13 -4.08
CA ILE A 253 17.22 -0.58 -5.40
C ILE A 253 18.11 0.64 -5.63
N PRO A 254 18.84 0.72 -6.75
CA PRO A 254 19.62 1.91 -7.08
C PRO A 254 18.75 3.17 -7.13
N SER A 255 19.21 4.28 -6.59
CA SER A 255 18.45 5.54 -6.51
C SER A 255 17.92 6.02 -7.86
N ALA A 256 18.69 5.83 -8.95
CA ALA A 256 18.22 6.18 -10.29
C ALA A 256 17.03 5.32 -10.75
N VAL A 257 17.03 4.03 -10.40
CA VAL A 257 15.93 3.10 -10.72
C VAL A 257 14.69 3.42 -9.91
N ILE A 258 14.85 3.75 -8.61
CA ILE A 258 13.76 4.24 -7.76
C ILE A 258 13.12 5.49 -8.37
N ASP A 259 13.93 6.46 -8.77
CA ASP A 259 13.46 7.71 -9.39
C ASP A 259 12.63 7.41 -10.65
N GLU A 260 13.21 6.65 -11.58
CA GLU A 260 12.62 6.43 -12.89
C GLU A 260 11.42 5.48 -12.88
N CYS A 261 11.50 4.39 -12.09
CA CYS A 261 10.51 3.31 -12.15
C CYS A 261 9.41 3.42 -11.09
N THR A 262 9.62 4.21 -10.05
CA THR A 262 8.69 4.33 -8.92
C THR A 262 8.26 5.78 -8.70
N ILE A 263 9.18 6.68 -8.37
CA ILE A 263 8.83 8.04 -7.92
C ILE A 263 8.18 8.86 -9.04
N ARG A 264 8.84 8.96 -10.20
CA ARG A 264 8.29 9.71 -11.34
C ARG A 264 6.94 9.19 -11.81
N PRO A 265 6.74 7.87 -12.03
CA PRO A 265 5.43 7.34 -12.38
C PRO A 265 4.34 7.67 -11.35
N ILE A 266 4.64 7.59 -10.05
CA ILE A 266 3.68 7.94 -8.99
C ILE A 266 3.26 9.41 -9.13
N VAL A 267 4.23 10.33 -9.20
CA VAL A 267 3.96 11.77 -9.29
C VAL A 267 3.26 12.15 -10.60
N GLU A 268 3.68 11.56 -11.72
CA GLU A 268 3.09 11.81 -13.04
C GLU A 268 1.67 11.30 -13.18
N ALA A 269 1.35 10.17 -12.54
CA ALA A 269 0.03 9.55 -12.54
C ALA A 269 -0.96 10.18 -11.54
N GLY A 270 -0.54 11.18 -10.77
CA GLY A 270 -1.40 11.88 -9.82
C GLY A 270 -1.40 11.31 -8.41
N GLY A 271 -0.41 10.47 -8.08
CA GLY A 271 -0.17 10.04 -6.70
C GLY A 271 0.08 11.22 -5.78
N SER A 272 -0.42 11.13 -4.56
CA SER A 272 -0.38 12.21 -3.56
C SER A 272 0.70 11.99 -2.52
N GLY A 273 1.41 10.86 -2.56
CA GLY A 273 2.41 10.53 -1.55
C GLY A 273 3.06 9.18 -1.78
N VAL A 274 3.83 8.76 -0.79
CA VAL A 274 4.42 7.43 -0.71
C VAL A 274 4.29 6.88 0.71
N CYS A 275 3.99 5.59 0.81
CA CYS A 275 4.00 4.82 2.05
C CYS A 275 5.22 3.89 2.00
N ILE A 276 6.26 4.22 2.74
CA ILE A 276 7.52 3.50 2.71
C ILE A 276 7.47 2.38 3.74
N TRP A 277 7.49 1.15 3.25
CA TRP A 277 7.68 -0.05 4.07
C TRP A 277 9.12 -0.51 3.93
N THR A 278 9.86 -0.40 5.02
CA THR A 278 11.31 -0.66 4.98
C THR A 278 11.63 -2.15 5.03
N ALA A 279 10.75 -2.95 5.60
CA ALA A 279 11.01 -4.34 5.98
C ALA A 279 12.30 -4.52 6.84
N GLY A 280 12.93 -3.41 7.24
CA GLY A 280 14.26 -3.43 7.83
C GLY A 280 14.34 -4.22 9.13
N SER A 281 13.41 -4.00 10.07
CA SER A 281 13.35 -4.77 11.32
C SER A 281 13.00 -6.23 11.07
N TYR A 282 12.09 -6.53 10.15
CA TYR A 282 11.74 -7.89 9.77
C TYR A 282 12.94 -8.63 9.19
N ILE A 283 13.63 -8.02 8.23
CA ILE A 283 14.80 -8.61 7.59
C ILE A 283 15.94 -8.77 8.59
N VAL A 284 16.22 -7.75 9.40
CA VAL A 284 17.26 -7.81 10.44
C VAL A 284 16.92 -8.89 11.47
N SER A 285 15.67 -9.06 11.86
CA SER A 285 15.26 -10.13 12.78
C SER A 285 15.53 -11.52 12.21
N GLN A 286 15.33 -11.72 10.92
CA GLN A 286 15.65 -12.98 10.25
C GLN A 286 17.16 -13.27 10.19
N VAL A 287 17.98 -12.23 10.00
CA VAL A 287 19.46 -12.36 10.04
C VAL A 287 19.95 -12.75 11.42
N THR A 288 19.30 -12.27 12.48
CA THR A 288 19.70 -12.50 13.88
C THR A 288 19.08 -13.74 14.51
N ALA A 289 17.95 -14.19 13.99
CA ALA A 289 17.30 -15.40 14.53
C ALA A 289 18.12 -16.66 14.20
N PRO A 290 18.30 -17.58 15.15
CA PRO A 290 18.79 -18.91 14.81
C PRO A 290 17.82 -19.56 13.84
N PRO A 291 18.29 -20.35 12.85
CA PRO A 291 17.40 -21.07 11.94
C PRO A 291 16.42 -21.92 12.75
N PRO A 292 15.10 -21.86 12.46
CA PRO A 292 14.12 -22.59 13.21
C PRO A 292 14.38 -24.08 13.10
N VAL A 293 14.58 -24.75 14.25
CA VAL A 293 14.80 -26.19 14.31
C VAL A 293 13.54 -26.90 13.82
N GLY A 294 13.64 -27.63 12.70
CA GLY A 294 12.59 -28.53 12.20
C GLY A 294 11.51 -27.89 11.31
N LYS A 295 11.65 -26.66 10.88
CA LYS A 295 10.78 -26.08 9.83
C LYS A 295 11.48 -26.06 8.47
N ALA A 296 10.71 -26.32 7.41
CA ALA A 296 11.19 -26.22 6.04
C ALA A 296 11.82 -24.82 5.76
N PRO A 297 12.81 -24.74 4.87
CA PRO A 297 13.63 -23.53 4.65
C PRO A 297 12.91 -22.42 3.88
N ASP A 298 11.61 -22.21 4.08
CA ASP A 298 10.85 -21.12 3.45
C ASP A 298 11.36 -19.73 3.86
N ALA A 299 12.30 -19.70 4.81
CA ALA A 299 13.00 -18.51 5.25
C ALA A 299 14.53 -18.70 5.18
N ASP A 300 15.06 -19.40 4.17
CA ASP A 300 16.51 -19.43 3.99
C ASP A 300 17.00 -18.04 3.52
N ILE A 301 17.41 -17.24 4.49
CA ILE A 301 17.96 -15.91 4.26
C ILE A 301 19.37 -15.97 3.64
N THR A 302 19.98 -17.15 3.55
CA THR A 302 21.34 -17.31 3.02
C THR A 302 21.50 -16.71 1.61
N PRO A 303 20.58 -16.89 0.67
CA PRO A 303 20.67 -16.24 -0.64
C PRO A 303 20.62 -14.71 -0.57
N VAL A 304 19.81 -14.16 0.33
CA VAL A 304 19.70 -12.70 0.55
C VAL A 304 20.97 -12.16 1.17
N LEU A 305 21.51 -12.84 2.17
CA LEU A 305 22.80 -12.47 2.79
C LEU A 305 23.97 -12.53 1.82
N ARG A 306 23.99 -13.55 0.95
CA ARG A 306 25.01 -13.65 -0.11
C ARG A 306 24.90 -12.47 -1.06
N GLN A 307 23.70 -12.15 -1.52
CA GLN A 307 23.47 -11.01 -2.40
C GLN A 307 23.92 -9.69 -1.73
N TRP A 308 23.57 -9.48 -0.47
CA TRP A 308 24.05 -8.30 0.26
C TRP A 308 25.56 -8.30 0.48
N SER A 309 26.16 -9.46 0.75
CA SER A 309 27.60 -9.62 0.84
C SER A 309 28.30 -9.15 -0.44
N GLU A 310 27.78 -9.55 -1.59
CA GLU A 310 28.27 -9.16 -2.90
C GLU A 310 28.03 -7.65 -3.18
N ASP A 311 26.80 -7.17 -3.00
CA ASP A 311 26.41 -5.78 -3.26
C ASP A 311 27.15 -4.78 -2.36
N LEU A 312 27.31 -5.14 -1.10
CA LEU A 312 27.99 -4.30 -0.10
C LEU A 312 29.48 -4.54 -0.02
N ARG A 313 30.00 -5.55 -0.71
CA ARG A 313 31.39 -6.01 -0.66
C ARG A 313 31.88 -6.31 0.77
N VAL A 314 31.03 -6.96 1.55
CA VAL A 314 31.27 -7.31 2.94
C VAL A 314 31.03 -8.81 3.13
N PRO A 315 31.91 -9.58 3.77
CA PRO A 315 31.70 -11.00 4.01
C PRO A 315 30.40 -11.31 4.74
N GLU A 316 29.69 -12.41 4.39
CA GLU A 316 28.45 -12.82 5.05
C GLU A 316 28.60 -12.95 6.57
N SER A 317 29.74 -13.44 7.05
CA SER A 317 30.04 -13.54 8.48
C SER A 317 30.05 -12.15 9.17
N THR A 318 30.51 -11.12 8.46
CA THR A 318 30.49 -9.75 8.95
C THR A 318 29.06 -9.21 9.01
N LEU A 319 28.21 -9.51 8.03
CA LEU A 319 26.81 -9.11 8.05
C LEU A 319 26.04 -9.69 9.24
N ARG A 320 26.40 -10.88 9.70
CA ARG A 320 25.82 -11.53 10.88
C ARG A 320 26.42 -11.05 12.21
N SER A 321 27.50 -10.29 12.19
CA SER A 321 28.07 -9.71 13.40
C SER A 321 27.22 -8.55 13.94
N PRO A 322 27.31 -8.20 15.23
CA PRO A 322 26.61 -7.04 15.78
C PRO A 322 26.88 -5.74 15.02
N ASP A 323 28.10 -5.52 14.58
CA ASP A 323 28.49 -4.34 13.79
C ASP A 323 27.89 -4.37 12.39
N GLY A 324 27.89 -5.55 11.74
CA GLY A 324 27.25 -5.74 10.43
C GLY A 324 25.75 -5.53 10.48
N ILE A 325 25.08 -6.02 11.52
CA ILE A 325 23.65 -5.80 11.77
C ILE A 325 23.38 -4.30 11.96
N THR A 326 24.21 -3.61 12.71
CA THR A 326 24.11 -2.16 12.92
C THR A 326 24.30 -1.39 11.61
N ASP A 327 25.29 -1.77 10.79
CA ASP A 327 25.53 -1.18 9.48
C ASP A 327 24.34 -1.45 8.53
N LEU A 328 23.77 -2.65 8.53
CA LEU A 328 22.62 -3.00 7.74
C LEU A 328 21.40 -2.15 8.11
N ARG A 329 21.09 -2.00 9.41
CA ARG A 329 20.04 -1.10 9.90
C ARG A 329 20.24 0.34 9.42
N ARG A 330 21.47 0.83 9.51
CA ARG A 330 21.81 2.16 9.03
C ARG A 330 21.55 2.31 7.53
N ARG A 331 21.90 1.32 6.71
CA ARG A 331 21.64 1.34 5.27
C ARG A 331 20.17 1.36 4.92
N PHE A 332 19.34 0.57 5.62
CA PHE A 332 17.88 0.63 5.47
C PHE A 332 17.35 2.02 5.85
N ALA A 333 17.83 2.56 6.95
CA ALA A 333 17.45 3.89 7.41
C ALA A 333 17.82 4.98 6.37
N ASP A 334 19.02 4.95 5.84
CA ASP A 334 19.49 5.88 4.81
C ASP A 334 18.72 5.74 3.50
N ALA A 335 18.45 4.51 3.07
CA ALA A 335 17.66 4.24 1.87
C ALA A 335 16.22 4.75 2.01
N THR A 336 15.60 4.56 3.17
CA THR A 336 14.25 5.06 3.48
C THR A 336 14.20 6.59 3.45
N ALA A 337 15.11 7.25 4.16
CA ALA A 337 15.18 8.70 4.17
C ALA A 337 15.50 9.27 2.78
N GLY A 338 16.44 8.67 2.07
CA GLY A 338 16.76 9.05 0.69
C GLY A 338 15.60 8.91 -0.29
N PHE A 339 14.77 7.86 -0.13
CA PHE A 339 13.56 7.70 -0.92
C PHE A 339 12.57 8.85 -0.66
N ALA A 340 12.33 9.17 0.60
CA ALA A 340 11.43 10.25 0.99
C ALA A 340 11.89 11.61 0.46
N GLU A 341 13.17 11.94 0.63
CA GLU A 341 13.77 13.18 0.12
C GLU A 341 13.66 13.28 -1.41
N LYS A 342 13.91 12.19 -2.10
CA LYS A 342 13.81 12.14 -3.56
C LYS A 342 12.37 12.33 -4.04
N PHE A 343 11.40 11.65 -3.39
CA PHE A 343 9.99 11.82 -3.69
C PHE A 343 9.57 13.30 -3.56
N MET A 344 9.89 13.93 -2.45
CA MET A 344 9.53 15.33 -2.22
C MET A 344 10.16 16.27 -3.24
N THR A 345 11.41 16.00 -3.63
CA THR A 345 12.11 16.78 -4.67
C THR A 345 11.42 16.67 -6.02
N VAL A 346 11.09 15.45 -6.47
CA VAL A 346 10.41 15.22 -7.77
C VAL A 346 9.00 15.79 -7.74
N TRP A 347 8.28 15.63 -6.63
CA TRP A 347 6.94 16.17 -6.47
C TRP A 347 6.92 17.70 -6.56
N ALA A 348 7.83 18.38 -5.83
CA ALA A 348 7.94 19.84 -5.85
C ALA A 348 8.29 20.37 -7.26
N ALA A 349 9.25 19.75 -7.93
CA ALA A 349 9.63 20.11 -9.29
C ALA A 349 8.46 20.01 -10.28
N ARG A 350 7.65 18.96 -10.16
CA ARG A 350 6.48 18.74 -11.03
C ARG A 350 5.39 19.80 -10.84
N ARG A 351 5.20 20.27 -9.61
CA ARG A 351 4.14 21.21 -9.23
C ARG A 351 4.57 22.66 -9.29
N GLY A 352 5.83 22.97 -9.59
CA GLY A 352 6.38 24.33 -9.49
C GLY A 352 6.32 24.87 -8.05
N ALA A 353 6.23 23.97 -7.06
CA ALA A 353 6.12 24.31 -5.65
C ALA A 353 7.49 24.18 -4.96
N THR A 354 7.73 25.00 -3.96
CA THR A 354 8.83 24.77 -3.02
C THR A 354 8.50 23.56 -2.13
N VAL A 355 9.51 22.77 -1.77
CA VAL A 355 9.33 21.71 -0.75
C VAL A 355 8.76 22.36 0.51
N PRO A 356 7.66 21.83 1.08
CA PRO A 356 7.07 22.42 2.28
C PRO A 356 8.12 22.55 3.39
N ALA A 357 8.13 23.68 4.09
CA ALA A 357 8.95 23.81 5.28
C ALA A 357 8.51 22.78 6.32
N PRO A 358 9.44 22.16 7.08
CA PRO A 358 9.07 21.23 8.11
C PRO A 358 8.11 21.89 9.10
N PRO A 359 7.10 21.16 9.64
CA PRO A 359 6.25 21.70 10.67
C PRO A 359 7.12 22.16 11.84
N LEU A 360 6.89 23.39 12.29
CA LEU A 360 7.60 23.95 13.43
C LEU A 360 7.44 22.99 14.62
N SER A 361 8.55 22.50 15.12
CA SER A 361 8.63 21.67 16.32
C SER A 361 8.07 22.47 17.50
N GLY A 362 6.82 22.22 17.89
CA GLY A 362 6.22 22.96 19.00
C GLY A 362 4.72 22.77 19.19
N GLN A 363 4.02 22.01 18.36
CA GLN A 363 2.65 21.67 18.72
C GLN A 363 2.64 20.61 19.81
N PRO A 364 2.09 20.92 21.00
CA PRO A 364 1.91 19.92 22.04
C PRO A 364 1.01 18.80 21.54
N ALA A 365 1.35 17.56 21.90
CA ALA A 365 0.51 16.41 21.62
C ALA A 365 -0.93 16.69 22.10
N PRO A 366 -1.96 16.29 21.32
CA PRO A 366 -3.34 16.47 21.74
C PRO A 366 -3.56 15.82 23.10
N PRO A 367 -4.39 16.42 23.97
CA PRO A 367 -4.64 15.91 25.32
C PRO A 367 -5.17 14.48 25.24
N ARG A 368 -4.67 13.62 26.11
CA ARG A 368 -5.16 12.24 26.25
C ARG A 368 -6.67 12.24 26.46
N PRO A 369 -7.42 11.35 25.81
CA PRO A 369 -8.80 11.11 26.19
C PRO A 369 -8.82 10.74 27.67
N SER A 370 -9.69 11.38 28.43
CA SER A 370 -9.94 11.06 29.86
C SER A 370 -10.31 9.58 29.95
N GLU A 371 -9.59 8.83 30.79
CA GLU A 371 -9.95 7.45 31.12
C GLU A 371 -11.42 7.37 31.51
N PRO A 372 -12.19 6.43 30.95
CA PRO A 372 -13.53 6.19 31.45
C PRO A 372 -13.45 5.78 32.91
N ALA A 373 -14.21 6.47 33.76
CA ALA A 373 -14.30 6.18 35.17
C ALA A 373 -14.54 4.68 35.37
N LYS A 374 -13.64 4.03 36.12
CA LYS A 374 -13.82 2.65 36.58
C LYS A 374 -15.09 2.61 37.42
N THR A 375 -16.19 2.14 36.85
CA THR A 375 -17.35 1.74 37.64
C THR A 375 -16.94 0.56 38.49
N ALA A 376 -16.98 0.72 39.81
CA ALA A 376 -16.79 -0.39 40.74
C ALA A 376 -17.84 -1.47 40.49
N PRO A 377 -17.47 -2.74 40.56
CA PRO A 377 -18.43 -3.84 40.49
C PRO A 377 -19.37 -3.83 41.70
N PRO A 378 -20.62 -4.30 41.52
CA PRO A 378 -21.61 -4.42 42.57
C PRO A 378 -21.23 -5.43 43.65
#